data_5eba93da6ca627da805860a64e42419d
#
_entry.id   5eba93da6ca627da805860a64e42419d
#
_cell.length_a   1.000
_cell.length_b   1.000
_cell.length_c   1.000
_cell.angle_alpha   90.00
_cell.angle_beta   90.00
_cell.angle_gamma   90.00
#
_symmetry.space_group_name_H-M   'P 1'
#
loop_
_entity.id
_entity.type
_entity.pdbx_description
1 polymer ?
#
loop_
_entity_poly.entity_id
_entity_poly.type
_entity_poly.pdbx_seq_one_letter_code
_entity_poly.pdbx_strand_id
1 'polypeptide(L)'
;MPPELQKRVHEAVEQARQRSGWPAKRTLAALGIPRRTYYRWLKEEAWARALPAESVKPVQPFEALAEEKQAVLNYARKHPELRHRELAWRMVDEDVACLSASTVYRILKEANLVCPWRRRSKLRRGEEEKATRPNQRWVTDLMQLQVGDGTYYFVSFMDEHARYIVHHELLLGMDGISTSLAAQAAIETLPRGEDGLPREKPEIQSDNGSSFIAREFLQVLQEHGLGHHRIKPHCPEENGVIERSFRTLREALEGEELSNLLAAERVLARLVRWYNQERLHSALGYLPPEVVYRGRGEERKEQRRRKLAQARHRRREKNLGLQQGSLPFVAEETVANP
;
A
#
# COMPACT_ATOMS: atom_id res chain seq x y z
N MET A 1 19.06 27.76 -2.40
CA MET A 1 20.22 28.60 -2.04
C MET A 1 20.06 28.99 -0.57
N PRO A 2 21.09 28.91 0.28
CA PRO A 2 21.00 29.26 1.68
C PRO A 2 20.62 30.74 1.89
N PRO A 3 19.86 31.08 2.95
CA PRO A 3 19.43 32.48 3.21
C PRO A 3 20.55 33.48 3.31
N GLU A 4 21.68 33.08 3.92
CA GLU A 4 22.89 33.93 4.03
C GLU A 4 23.46 34.30 2.67
N LEU A 5 23.46 33.38 1.70
CA LEU A 5 23.95 33.65 0.36
C LEU A 5 23.00 34.57 -0.41
N GLN A 6 21.68 34.44 -0.21
CA GLN A 6 20.67 35.35 -0.78
C GLN A 6 20.92 36.80 -0.26
N LYS A 7 21.18 36.97 1.04
CA LYS A 7 21.47 38.24 1.65
C LYS A 7 22.75 38.88 1.07
N ARG A 8 23.82 38.11 0.94
CA ARG A 8 25.08 38.57 0.31
C ARG A 8 24.90 39.00 -1.15
N VAL A 9 24.07 38.31 -1.92
CA VAL A 9 23.73 38.69 -3.29
C VAL A 9 22.97 40.01 -3.32
N HIS A 10 22.04 40.20 -2.41
CA HIS A 10 21.30 41.44 -2.30
C HIS A 10 22.22 42.63 -1.96
N GLU A 11 23.08 42.47 -0.97
CA GLU A 11 24.11 43.49 -0.59
C GLU A 11 25.02 43.80 -1.77
N ALA A 12 25.50 42.83 -2.51
CA ALA A 12 26.34 43.02 -3.68
C ALA A 12 25.63 43.81 -4.80
N VAL A 13 24.34 43.54 -5.06
CA VAL A 13 23.55 44.29 -6.03
C VAL A 13 23.36 45.72 -5.61
N GLU A 14 23.06 46.02 -4.35
CA GLU A 14 22.88 47.37 -3.82
C GLU A 14 24.21 48.14 -3.81
N GLN A 15 25.31 47.52 -3.39
CA GLN A 15 26.66 48.14 -3.41
C GLN A 15 27.10 48.49 -4.85
N ALA A 16 26.87 47.60 -5.82
CA ALA A 16 27.17 47.84 -7.24
C ALA A 16 26.36 49.03 -7.78
N ARG A 17 25.09 49.12 -7.38
CA ARG A 17 24.21 50.24 -7.73
C ARG A 17 24.68 51.56 -7.17
N GLN A 18 25.08 51.57 -5.89
CA GLN A 18 25.57 52.80 -5.23
C GLN A 18 26.92 53.25 -5.76
N ARG A 19 27.87 52.32 -6.00
CA ARG A 19 29.25 52.66 -6.41
C ARG A 19 29.40 52.99 -7.91
N SER A 20 28.64 52.31 -8.76
CA SER A 20 28.88 52.33 -10.20
C SER A 20 27.64 52.68 -11.01
N GLY A 21 26.49 52.96 -10.37
CA GLY A 21 25.21 53.18 -11.05
C GLY A 21 24.68 51.97 -11.85
N TRP A 22 25.28 50.79 -11.66
CA TRP A 22 24.91 49.63 -12.46
C TRP A 22 23.50 49.16 -12.13
N PRO A 23 22.67 48.92 -13.15
CA PRO A 23 21.38 48.34 -12.92
C PRO A 23 21.49 46.88 -12.42
N ALA A 24 20.61 46.46 -11.54
CA ALA A 24 20.61 45.12 -10.95
C ALA A 24 20.75 43.98 -12.00
N LYS A 25 20.21 44.20 -13.21
CA LYS A 25 20.34 43.24 -14.34
C LYS A 25 21.83 42.92 -14.65
N ARG A 26 22.70 43.91 -14.62
CA ARG A 26 24.12 43.76 -14.98
C ARG A 26 24.90 43.01 -13.89
N THR A 27 24.66 43.35 -12.64
CA THR A 27 25.28 42.68 -11.50
C THR A 27 24.81 41.20 -11.38
N LEU A 28 23.51 40.95 -11.56
CA LEU A 28 22.98 39.60 -11.52
C LEU A 28 23.50 38.74 -12.67
N ALA A 29 23.69 39.31 -13.86
CA ALA A 29 24.30 38.60 -14.99
C ALA A 29 25.73 38.19 -14.71
N ALA A 30 26.52 39.09 -14.08
CA ALA A 30 27.89 38.82 -13.66
C ALA A 30 27.99 37.75 -12.57
N LEU A 31 26.97 37.65 -11.70
CA LEU A 31 26.87 36.65 -10.65
C LEU A 31 26.24 35.33 -11.12
N GLY A 32 25.82 35.22 -12.38
CA GLY A 32 25.15 34.05 -12.92
C GLY A 32 23.75 33.77 -12.34
N ILE A 33 23.10 34.80 -11.77
CA ILE A 33 21.80 34.65 -11.08
C ILE A 33 20.65 35.14 -11.99
N PRO A 34 19.66 34.27 -12.30
CA PRO A 34 18.49 34.67 -13.07
C PRO A 34 17.70 35.77 -12.35
N ARG A 35 17.31 36.84 -13.09
CA ARG A 35 16.51 37.95 -12.54
C ARG A 35 15.25 37.49 -11.81
N ARG A 36 14.52 36.50 -12.38
CA ARG A 36 13.32 35.94 -11.79
C ARG A 36 13.58 35.38 -10.38
N THR A 37 14.72 34.71 -10.19
CA THR A 37 15.14 34.15 -8.90
C THR A 37 15.40 35.23 -7.87
N TYR A 38 16.13 36.28 -8.25
CA TYR A 38 16.44 37.41 -7.35
C TYR A 38 15.17 38.18 -6.91
N TYR A 39 14.26 38.52 -7.85
CA TYR A 39 13.03 39.23 -7.48
C TYR A 39 12.06 38.35 -6.70
N ARG A 40 12.11 37.03 -6.87
CA ARG A 40 11.35 36.12 -6.01
C ARG A 40 11.87 36.17 -4.57
N TRP A 41 13.17 36.16 -4.36
CA TRP A 41 13.76 36.30 -3.01
C TRP A 41 13.40 37.63 -2.35
N LEU A 42 13.49 38.74 -3.07
CA LEU A 42 13.05 40.04 -2.56
C LEU A 42 11.58 40.04 -2.14
N LYS A 43 10.74 39.39 -2.93
CA LYS A 43 9.30 39.26 -2.61
C LYS A 43 9.10 38.38 -1.37
N GLU A 44 9.83 37.30 -1.25
CA GLU A 44 9.82 36.40 -0.08
C GLU A 44 10.30 37.12 1.18
N GLU A 45 11.37 37.92 1.10
CA GLU A 45 11.86 38.75 2.22
C GLU A 45 10.88 39.87 2.60
N ALA A 46 10.29 40.54 1.63
CA ALA A 46 9.27 41.56 1.87
C ALA A 46 8.04 40.96 2.57
N TRP A 47 7.61 39.76 2.15
CA TRP A 47 6.56 39.01 2.81
C TRP A 47 6.93 38.59 4.23
N ALA A 48 8.17 38.10 4.44
CA ALA A 48 8.65 37.71 5.76
C ALA A 48 8.72 38.90 6.73
N ARG A 49 9.05 40.11 6.24
CA ARG A 49 9.04 41.34 7.06
C ARG A 49 7.64 41.91 7.29
N ALA A 50 6.70 41.68 6.37
CA ALA A 50 5.31 42.16 6.48
C ALA A 50 4.42 41.24 7.34
N LEU A 51 4.85 40.01 7.58
CA LEU A 51 4.13 39.14 8.49
C LEU A 51 4.43 39.57 9.92
N PRO A 52 3.41 39.79 10.78
CA PRO A 52 3.64 39.94 12.21
C PRO A 52 4.36 38.70 12.72
N ALA A 53 5.28 38.86 13.68
CA ALA A 53 6.18 37.81 14.19
C ALA A 53 5.48 36.55 14.69
N GLU A 54 4.18 36.57 14.86
CA GLU A 54 3.30 35.46 15.19
C GLU A 54 2.01 35.50 14.37
N SER A 55 2.10 35.19 13.08
CA SER A 55 0.88 34.79 12.37
C SER A 55 0.51 33.40 12.87
N VAL A 56 -0.34 33.32 13.86
CA VAL A 56 -1.03 32.09 14.24
C VAL A 56 -1.71 31.59 12.97
N LYS A 57 -1.17 30.51 12.40
CA LYS A 57 -1.79 29.90 11.20
C LYS A 57 -3.23 29.57 11.57
N PRO A 58 -4.22 30.03 10.79
CA PRO A 58 -5.61 29.72 11.12
C PRO A 58 -5.78 28.21 11.16
N VAL A 59 -6.35 27.72 12.26
CA VAL A 59 -6.61 26.29 12.45
C VAL A 59 -7.53 25.81 11.34
N GLN A 60 -7.06 24.82 10.57
CA GLN A 60 -7.88 24.26 9.51
C GLN A 60 -8.93 23.32 10.11
N PRO A 61 -10.24 23.46 9.76
CA PRO A 61 -11.33 22.70 10.39
C PRO A 61 -11.12 21.16 10.38
N PHE A 62 -10.40 20.65 9.39
CA PHE A 62 -10.15 19.22 9.20
C PHE A 62 -8.71 18.80 9.48
N GLU A 63 -7.92 19.67 10.10
CA GLU A 63 -6.55 19.34 10.49
C GLU A 63 -6.54 18.17 11.48
N ALA A 64 -5.56 17.28 11.35
CA ALA A 64 -5.37 16.17 12.28
C ALA A 64 -5.09 16.72 13.68
N LEU A 65 -5.78 16.20 14.68
CA LEU A 65 -5.59 16.57 16.07
C LEU A 65 -4.21 16.17 16.57
N ALA A 66 -3.68 16.84 17.57
CA ALA A 66 -2.35 16.54 18.13
C ALA A 66 -2.28 15.08 18.63
N GLU A 67 -3.35 14.59 19.27
CA GLU A 67 -3.50 13.21 19.71
C GLU A 67 -3.44 12.20 18.55
N GLU A 68 -4.08 12.52 17.39
CA GLU A 68 -4.05 11.69 16.20
C GLU A 68 -2.66 11.68 15.56
N LYS A 69 -1.99 12.84 15.48
CA LYS A 69 -0.61 12.95 14.96
C LYS A 69 0.34 12.09 15.80
N GLN A 70 0.22 12.15 17.13
CA GLN A 70 1.04 11.35 18.03
C GLN A 70 0.77 9.85 17.91
N ALA A 71 -0.52 9.46 17.77
CA ALA A 71 -0.90 8.06 17.54
C ALA A 71 -0.27 7.51 16.25
N VAL A 72 -0.29 8.27 15.15
CA VAL A 72 0.37 7.90 13.88
C VAL A 72 1.87 7.68 14.08
N LEU A 73 2.56 8.59 14.76
CA LEU A 73 4.00 8.49 14.99
C LEU A 73 4.36 7.27 15.86
N ASN A 74 3.58 7.03 16.90
CA ASN A 74 3.79 5.91 17.80
C ASN A 74 3.54 4.57 17.07
N TYR A 75 2.49 4.50 16.25
CA TYR A 75 2.17 3.29 15.48
C TYR A 75 3.24 3.02 14.41
N ALA A 76 3.72 4.05 13.72
CA ALA A 76 4.78 3.91 12.71
C ALA A 76 6.12 3.42 13.31
N ARG A 77 6.45 3.84 14.53
CA ARG A 77 7.67 3.35 15.23
C ARG A 77 7.58 1.89 15.63
N LYS A 78 6.36 1.38 15.93
CA LYS A 78 6.12 -0.04 16.22
C LYS A 78 6.14 -0.91 14.96
N HIS A 79 5.84 -0.32 13.80
CA HIS A 79 5.70 -1.01 12.52
C HIS A 79 6.52 -0.32 11.42
N PRO A 80 7.86 -0.29 11.54
CA PRO A 80 8.74 0.43 10.61
C PRO A 80 8.74 -0.19 9.19
N GLU A 81 8.34 -1.45 9.06
CA GLU A 81 8.22 -2.19 7.81
C GLU A 81 7.01 -1.76 6.97
N LEU A 82 5.98 -1.17 7.61
CA LEU A 82 4.74 -0.84 6.92
C LEU A 82 4.86 0.47 6.11
N ARG A 83 4.29 0.45 4.92
CA ARG A 83 4.17 1.65 4.09
C ARG A 83 2.99 2.51 4.57
N HIS A 84 3.10 3.84 4.40
CA HIS A 84 2.10 4.81 4.86
C HIS A 84 0.65 4.48 4.49
N ARG A 85 0.39 3.85 3.33
CA ARG A 85 -0.98 3.47 2.92
C ARG A 85 -1.49 2.26 3.68
N GLU A 86 -0.65 1.26 3.85
CA GLU A 86 -0.98 0.07 4.63
C GLU A 86 -1.16 0.44 6.10
N LEU A 87 -0.21 1.22 6.64
CA LEU A 87 -0.25 1.75 7.99
C LEU A 87 -1.55 2.55 8.25
N ALA A 88 -1.97 3.41 7.30
CA ALA A 88 -3.21 4.16 7.43
C ALA A 88 -4.44 3.25 7.56
N TRP A 89 -4.54 2.20 6.74
CA TRP A 89 -5.68 1.30 6.77
C TRP A 89 -5.68 0.37 7.99
N ARG A 90 -4.51 -0.09 8.44
CA ARG A 90 -4.41 -0.84 9.71
C ARG A 90 -4.88 0.00 10.88
N MET A 91 -4.41 1.24 11.01
CA MET A 91 -4.86 2.15 12.07
C MET A 91 -6.37 2.40 12.05
N VAL A 92 -7.00 2.47 10.87
CA VAL A 92 -8.48 2.59 10.75
C VAL A 92 -9.17 1.31 11.19
N ASP A 93 -8.64 0.13 10.83
CA ASP A 93 -9.23 -1.15 11.20
C ASP A 93 -9.09 -1.45 12.70
N GLU A 94 -7.98 -1.04 13.30
CA GLU A 94 -7.66 -1.22 14.73
C GLU A 94 -8.15 -0.05 15.62
N ASP A 95 -8.89 0.90 15.06
CA ASP A 95 -9.41 2.09 15.77
C ASP A 95 -8.35 2.97 16.45
N VAL A 96 -7.11 2.92 15.98
CA VAL A 96 -5.98 3.71 16.50
C VAL A 96 -6.07 5.17 16.06
N ALA A 97 -6.25 5.40 14.76
CA ALA A 97 -6.44 6.73 14.19
C ALA A 97 -7.12 6.63 12.81
N CYS A 98 -8.20 7.40 12.62
CA CYS A 98 -8.97 7.40 11.38
C CYS A 98 -8.55 8.58 10.49
N LEU A 99 -7.42 8.45 9.81
CA LEU A 99 -6.83 9.45 8.92
C LEU A 99 -6.67 8.92 7.49
N SER A 100 -6.77 9.84 6.51
CA SER A 100 -6.48 9.47 5.13
C SER A 100 -5.01 9.12 4.94
N ALA A 101 -4.69 8.21 4.02
CA ALA A 101 -3.31 7.85 3.71
C ALA A 101 -2.43 9.05 3.32
N SER A 102 -3.02 10.09 2.69
CA SER A 102 -2.30 11.33 2.35
C SER A 102 -1.95 12.16 3.58
N THR A 103 -2.84 12.18 4.59
CA THR A 103 -2.57 12.86 5.86
C THR A 103 -1.51 12.12 6.65
N VAL A 104 -1.61 10.79 6.75
CA VAL A 104 -0.58 9.94 7.38
C VAL A 104 0.79 10.17 6.71
N TYR A 105 0.85 10.18 5.38
CA TYR A 105 2.09 10.46 4.65
C TYR A 105 2.72 11.81 5.03
N ARG A 106 1.89 12.88 5.14
CA ARG A 106 2.40 14.21 5.54
C ARG A 106 2.97 14.21 6.95
N ILE A 107 2.27 13.60 7.91
CA ILE A 107 2.74 13.47 9.30
C ILE A 107 4.07 12.71 9.35
N LEU A 108 4.17 11.57 8.66
CA LEU A 108 5.40 10.77 8.62
C LEU A 108 6.54 11.51 7.92
N LYS A 109 6.25 12.30 6.88
CA LYS A 109 7.23 13.10 6.16
C LYS A 109 7.80 14.21 7.04
N GLU A 110 6.97 14.91 7.80
CA GLU A 110 7.40 15.95 8.77
C GLU A 110 8.31 15.36 9.85
N ALA A 111 8.05 14.12 10.27
CA ALA A 111 8.83 13.41 11.28
C ALA A 111 10.04 12.61 10.70
N ASN A 112 10.32 12.70 9.40
CA ASN A 112 11.34 11.90 8.70
C ASN A 112 11.20 10.37 8.88
N LEU A 113 9.97 9.88 9.03
CA LEU A 113 9.62 8.45 9.20
C LEU A 113 9.06 7.81 7.93
N VAL A 114 9.21 8.43 6.75
CA VAL A 114 8.75 7.84 5.50
C VAL A 114 9.71 6.74 5.07
N CYS A 115 9.19 5.52 4.92
CA CYS A 115 9.94 4.40 4.37
C CYS A 115 10.41 4.71 2.93
N PRO A 116 11.72 4.61 2.63
CA PRO A 116 12.27 4.86 1.31
C PRO A 116 11.67 3.90 0.28
N TRP A 117 11.11 4.41 -0.80
CA TRP A 117 10.55 3.60 -1.87
C TRP A 117 11.12 4.00 -3.23
N ARG A 118 11.71 3.03 -3.93
CA ARG A 118 12.08 3.20 -5.33
C ARG A 118 10.90 2.86 -6.22
N ARG A 119 10.48 3.83 -7.04
CA ARG A 119 9.42 3.64 -8.04
C ARG A 119 9.95 2.68 -9.12
N ARG A 120 9.34 1.48 -9.24
CA ARG A 120 9.60 0.59 -10.38
C ARG A 120 8.77 1.07 -11.58
N SER A 121 9.35 1.02 -12.79
CA SER A 121 8.60 1.30 -14.02
C SER A 121 7.41 0.35 -14.14
N LYS A 122 6.26 0.88 -14.53
CA LYS A 122 5.10 0.06 -14.86
C LYS A 122 5.31 -0.49 -16.27
N LEU A 123 5.51 -1.79 -16.38
CA LEU A 123 5.30 -2.48 -17.64
C LEU A 123 3.81 -2.33 -18.02
N ARG A 124 3.53 -2.00 -19.28
CA ARG A 124 2.17 -2.01 -19.82
C ARG A 124 1.70 -3.46 -19.83
N ARG A 125 0.67 -3.76 -19.05
CA ARG A 125 -0.03 -5.05 -19.10
C ARG A 125 -0.98 -5.00 -20.29
N GLY A 126 -1.05 -6.11 -21.07
CA GLY A 126 -2.12 -6.34 -22.01
C GLY A 126 -3.50 -6.32 -21.31
N GLU A 127 -4.54 -6.08 -22.07
CA GLU A 127 -5.92 -6.18 -21.57
C GLU A 127 -6.31 -7.66 -21.49
N GLU A 128 -5.99 -8.30 -20.36
CA GLU A 128 -6.53 -9.62 -20.04
C GLU A 128 -7.84 -9.49 -19.28
N GLU A 129 -8.75 -10.37 -19.59
CA GLU A 129 -10.03 -10.50 -18.90
C GLU A 129 -9.78 -11.08 -17.50
N LYS A 130 -9.88 -10.22 -16.48
CA LYS A 130 -9.63 -10.59 -15.09
C LYS A 130 -10.86 -11.20 -14.47
N ALA A 131 -10.66 -12.15 -13.57
CA ALA A 131 -11.74 -12.66 -12.74
C ALA A 131 -12.46 -11.53 -11.97
N THR A 132 -13.78 -11.52 -12.04
CA THR A 132 -14.65 -10.48 -11.44
C THR A 132 -15.29 -10.93 -10.13
N ARG A 133 -15.26 -12.23 -9.81
CA ARG A 133 -15.81 -12.83 -8.59
C ARG A 133 -14.92 -13.97 -8.09
N PRO A 134 -15.00 -14.33 -6.81
CA PRO A 134 -14.33 -15.51 -6.27
C PRO A 134 -14.75 -16.77 -7.02
N ASN A 135 -13.83 -17.74 -7.10
CA ASN A 135 -13.99 -19.06 -7.74
C ASN A 135 -14.40 -19.01 -9.23
N GLN A 136 -14.10 -17.90 -9.91
CA GLN A 136 -14.20 -17.81 -11.37
C GLN A 136 -12.94 -18.35 -12.04
N ARG A 137 -11.76 -18.02 -11.52
CA ARG A 137 -10.46 -18.51 -12.00
C ARG A 137 -9.53 -18.71 -10.84
N TRP A 138 -8.86 -19.86 -10.80
CA TRP A 138 -7.74 -20.13 -9.91
C TRP A 138 -6.45 -20.16 -10.71
N VAL A 139 -5.42 -19.53 -10.19
CA VAL A 139 -4.06 -19.58 -10.75
C VAL A 139 -3.22 -20.53 -9.91
N THR A 140 -2.45 -21.39 -10.57
CA THR A 140 -1.57 -22.37 -9.91
C THR A 140 -0.17 -22.31 -10.49
N ASP A 141 0.83 -22.57 -9.65
CA ASP A 141 2.24 -22.60 -10.02
C ASP A 141 3.04 -23.33 -8.93
N LEU A 142 4.29 -23.67 -9.23
CA LEU A 142 5.22 -24.34 -8.35
C LEU A 142 6.37 -23.41 -7.96
N MET A 143 6.68 -23.37 -6.66
CA MET A 143 7.83 -22.64 -6.13
C MET A 143 8.80 -23.62 -5.49
N GLN A 144 10.03 -23.72 -6.03
CA GLN A 144 11.09 -24.51 -5.45
C GLN A 144 11.54 -23.92 -4.11
N LEU A 145 11.70 -24.79 -3.12
CA LEU A 145 12.18 -24.47 -1.77
C LEU A 145 13.28 -25.45 -1.36
N GLN A 146 14.28 -24.92 -0.65
CA GLN A 146 15.28 -25.75 0.02
C GLN A 146 14.84 -26.01 1.45
N VAL A 147 14.75 -27.28 1.84
CA VAL A 147 14.35 -27.72 3.18
C VAL A 147 15.38 -28.72 3.68
N GLY A 148 16.15 -28.36 4.69
CA GLY A 148 17.35 -29.12 5.08
C GLY A 148 18.27 -29.30 3.87
N ASP A 149 18.69 -30.53 3.61
CA ASP A 149 19.54 -30.87 2.46
C ASP A 149 18.73 -31.22 1.19
N GLY A 150 17.40 -31.18 1.25
CA GLY A 150 16.51 -31.59 0.17
C GLY A 150 15.84 -30.42 -0.57
N THR A 151 15.50 -30.67 -1.83
CA THR A 151 14.72 -29.76 -2.65
C THR A 151 13.26 -30.22 -2.67
N TYR A 152 12.35 -29.29 -2.39
CA TYR A 152 10.90 -29.50 -2.36
C TYR A 152 10.19 -28.46 -3.22
N TYR A 153 8.93 -28.71 -3.53
CA TYR A 153 8.15 -27.85 -4.41
C TYR A 153 6.84 -27.43 -3.74
N PHE A 154 6.73 -26.15 -3.43
CA PHE A 154 5.49 -25.59 -2.89
C PHE A 154 4.53 -25.32 -4.05
N VAL A 155 3.44 -26.08 -4.11
CA VAL A 155 2.32 -25.83 -5.02
C VAL A 155 1.28 -24.97 -4.31
N SER A 156 0.66 -24.03 -5.01
CA SER A 156 -0.51 -23.31 -4.48
C SER A 156 -1.57 -23.08 -5.54
N PHE A 157 -2.82 -23.18 -5.12
CA PHE A 157 -4.01 -22.79 -5.90
C PHE A 157 -4.55 -21.51 -5.29
N MET A 158 -4.55 -20.44 -6.09
CA MET A 158 -4.93 -19.10 -5.64
C MET A 158 -6.11 -18.58 -6.44
N ASP A 159 -7.15 -18.13 -5.77
CA ASP A 159 -8.23 -17.36 -6.40
C ASP A 159 -7.69 -16.05 -7.00
N GLU A 160 -7.88 -15.87 -8.31
CA GLU A 160 -7.36 -14.71 -9.03
C GLU A 160 -8.02 -13.41 -8.57
N HIS A 161 -9.33 -13.42 -8.31
CA HIS A 161 -10.08 -12.24 -7.90
C HIS A 161 -9.68 -11.77 -6.49
N ALA A 162 -9.78 -12.67 -5.52
CA ALA A 162 -9.56 -12.38 -4.11
C ALA A 162 -8.10 -12.46 -3.68
N ARG A 163 -7.19 -12.97 -4.51
CA ARG A 163 -5.78 -13.25 -4.14
C ARG A 163 -5.67 -14.23 -2.96
N TYR A 164 -6.69 -15.02 -2.72
CA TYR A 164 -6.80 -15.96 -1.62
C TYR A 164 -6.17 -17.29 -2.01
N ILE A 165 -5.21 -17.78 -1.23
CA ILE A 165 -4.64 -19.12 -1.41
C ILE A 165 -5.65 -20.11 -0.87
N VAL A 166 -6.35 -20.81 -1.80
CA VAL A 166 -7.40 -21.76 -1.49
C VAL A 166 -6.82 -23.05 -0.93
N HIS A 167 -5.71 -23.51 -1.54
CA HIS A 167 -5.01 -24.71 -1.16
C HIS A 167 -3.52 -24.59 -1.43
N HIS A 168 -2.72 -25.29 -0.65
CA HIS A 168 -1.27 -25.37 -0.82
C HIS A 168 -0.72 -26.67 -0.25
N GLU A 169 0.33 -27.19 -0.85
CA GLU A 169 1.05 -28.36 -0.39
C GLU A 169 2.56 -28.22 -0.65
N LEU A 170 3.36 -28.98 0.08
CA LEU A 170 4.78 -29.13 -0.15
C LEU A 170 5.06 -30.50 -0.75
N LEU A 171 5.41 -30.54 -2.03
CA LEU A 171 5.61 -31.75 -2.81
C LEU A 171 7.09 -32.17 -2.82
N LEU A 172 7.32 -33.49 -2.87
CA LEU A 172 8.66 -34.08 -3.01
C LEU A 172 9.22 -33.94 -4.45
N GLY A 173 8.35 -33.81 -5.43
CA GLY A 173 8.70 -33.72 -6.84
C GLY A 173 7.74 -32.87 -7.66
N MET A 174 8.13 -32.54 -8.89
CA MET A 174 7.30 -31.80 -9.86
C MET A 174 6.64 -32.77 -10.85
N ASP A 175 6.22 -33.95 -10.45
CA ASP A 175 5.56 -34.90 -11.35
C ASP A 175 4.05 -34.66 -11.43
N GLY A 176 3.44 -35.21 -12.51
CA GLY A 176 2.02 -35.06 -12.76
C GLY A 176 1.12 -35.70 -11.71
N ILE A 177 1.55 -36.77 -11.05
CA ILE A 177 0.78 -37.47 -10.01
C ILE A 177 0.70 -36.58 -8.77
N SER A 178 1.83 -36.07 -8.28
CA SER A 178 1.90 -35.20 -7.10
C SER A 178 1.05 -33.93 -7.30
N THR A 179 1.15 -33.28 -8.47
CA THR A 179 0.33 -32.09 -8.77
C THR A 179 -1.15 -32.40 -8.97
N SER A 180 -1.50 -33.60 -9.46
CA SER A 180 -2.89 -34.03 -9.60
C SER A 180 -3.55 -34.26 -8.24
N LEU A 181 -2.85 -34.86 -7.28
CA LEU A 181 -3.33 -35.02 -5.89
C LEU A 181 -3.55 -33.68 -5.20
N ALA A 182 -2.63 -32.74 -5.37
CA ALA A 182 -2.77 -31.39 -4.85
C ALA A 182 -3.96 -30.65 -5.49
N ALA A 183 -4.21 -30.84 -6.80
CA ALA A 183 -5.38 -30.30 -7.49
C ALA A 183 -6.68 -30.92 -6.95
N GLN A 184 -6.70 -32.23 -6.74
CA GLN A 184 -7.83 -32.92 -6.14
C GLN A 184 -8.16 -32.34 -4.75
N ALA A 185 -7.15 -32.19 -3.89
CA ALA A 185 -7.31 -31.62 -2.56
C ALA A 185 -7.80 -30.15 -2.62
N ALA A 186 -7.29 -29.37 -3.57
CA ALA A 186 -7.79 -28.01 -3.80
C ALA A 186 -9.27 -27.99 -4.19
N ILE A 187 -9.68 -28.84 -5.13
CA ILE A 187 -11.07 -28.96 -5.59
C ILE A 187 -12.00 -29.41 -4.46
N GLU A 188 -11.53 -30.28 -3.56
CA GLU A 188 -12.28 -30.75 -2.39
C GLU A 188 -12.62 -29.65 -1.38
N THR A 189 -11.95 -28.50 -1.43
CA THR A 189 -12.30 -27.33 -0.61
C THR A 189 -13.59 -26.63 -1.09
N LEU A 190 -14.03 -26.88 -2.32
CA LEU A 190 -15.24 -26.28 -2.88
C LEU A 190 -16.51 -26.95 -2.34
N PRO A 191 -17.59 -26.17 -2.11
CA PRO A 191 -18.89 -26.73 -1.78
C PRO A 191 -19.37 -27.68 -2.87
N ARG A 192 -19.90 -28.86 -2.48
CA ARG A 192 -20.39 -29.86 -3.43
C ARG A 192 -21.91 -29.72 -3.67
N GLY A 193 -22.31 -30.05 -4.89
CA GLY A 193 -23.70 -30.21 -5.28
C GLY A 193 -24.28 -31.60 -4.86
N GLU A 194 -25.55 -31.82 -5.15
CA GLU A 194 -26.21 -33.10 -4.92
C GLU A 194 -25.65 -34.21 -5.83
N ASP A 195 -25.08 -33.83 -6.95
CA ASP A 195 -24.39 -34.70 -7.91
C ASP A 195 -22.96 -35.09 -7.47
N GLY A 196 -22.53 -34.60 -6.31
CA GLY A 196 -21.18 -34.82 -5.79
C GLY A 196 -20.09 -33.97 -6.46
N LEU A 197 -20.43 -33.17 -7.49
CA LEU A 197 -19.50 -32.28 -8.16
C LEU A 197 -19.40 -30.91 -7.45
N PRO A 198 -18.33 -30.17 -7.66
CA PRO A 198 -18.23 -28.81 -7.14
C PRO A 198 -19.35 -27.93 -7.69
N ARG A 199 -20.01 -27.16 -6.80
CA ARG A 199 -21.04 -26.17 -7.21
C ARG A 199 -20.44 -25.04 -8.02
N GLU A 200 -19.23 -24.64 -7.68
CA GLU A 200 -18.44 -23.65 -8.39
C GLU A 200 -17.35 -24.37 -9.16
N LYS A 201 -17.17 -24.00 -10.41
CA LYS A 201 -16.21 -24.63 -11.33
C LYS A 201 -15.20 -23.58 -11.80
N PRO A 202 -14.18 -23.27 -10.98
CA PRO A 202 -13.14 -22.34 -11.39
C PRO A 202 -12.38 -22.87 -12.61
N GLU A 203 -12.06 -21.97 -13.53
CA GLU A 203 -11.08 -22.27 -14.56
C GLU A 203 -9.68 -22.30 -13.91
N ILE A 204 -8.95 -23.39 -14.10
CA ILE A 204 -7.59 -23.51 -13.55
C ILE A 204 -6.59 -22.94 -14.56
N GLN A 205 -5.90 -21.87 -14.17
CA GLN A 205 -4.82 -21.28 -14.98
C GLN A 205 -3.46 -21.73 -14.47
N SER A 206 -2.62 -22.26 -15.37
CA SER A 206 -1.23 -22.62 -15.07
C SER A 206 -0.27 -22.16 -16.15
N ASP A 207 1.02 -22.24 -15.87
CA ASP A 207 2.04 -22.19 -16.90
C ASP A 207 2.03 -23.46 -17.79
N ASN A 208 2.99 -23.58 -18.70
CA ASN A 208 3.18 -24.74 -19.55
C ASN A 208 4.13 -25.78 -18.94
N GLY A 209 4.27 -25.81 -17.62
CA GLY A 209 5.09 -26.78 -16.90
C GLY A 209 4.62 -28.21 -17.15
N SER A 210 5.55 -29.15 -17.24
CA SER A 210 5.27 -30.56 -17.53
C SER A 210 4.26 -31.20 -16.58
N SER A 211 4.25 -30.81 -15.33
CA SER A 211 3.34 -31.31 -14.29
C SER A 211 1.88 -30.88 -14.53
N PHE A 212 1.64 -29.67 -15.04
CA PHE A 212 0.29 -29.16 -15.31
C PHE A 212 -0.27 -29.58 -16.66
N ILE A 213 0.58 -30.09 -17.58
CA ILE A 213 0.12 -30.68 -18.84
C ILE A 213 0.07 -32.21 -18.80
N ALA A 214 0.47 -32.81 -17.68
CA ALA A 214 0.42 -34.26 -17.47
C ALA A 214 -1.00 -34.80 -17.55
N ARG A 215 -1.13 -36.03 -18.07
CA ARG A 215 -2.44 -36.67 -18.24
C ARG A 215 -3.20 -36.78 -16.93
N GLU A 216 -2.54 -37.11 -15.85
CA GLU A 216 -3.10 -37.28 -14.50
C GLU A 216 -3.72 -35.98 -14.00
N PHE A 217 -3.04 -34.84 -14.19
CA PHE A 217 -3.56 -33.54 -13.80
C PHE A 217 -4.80 -33.16 -14.61
N LEU A 218 -4.74 -33.32 -15.94
CA LEU A 218 -5.88 -33.01 -16.81
C LEU A 218 -7.07 -33.92 -16.55
N GLN A 219 -6.86 -35.18 -16.21
CA GLN A 219 -7.90 -36.14 -15.87
C GLN A 219 -8.67 -35.70 -14.63
N VAL A 220 -7.98 -35.29 -13.54
CA VAL A 220 -8.62 -34.78 -12.33
C VAL A 220 -9.50 -33.56 -12.65
N LEU A 221 -9.03 -32.60 -13.43
CA LEU A 221 -9.85 -31.45 -13.83
C LEU A 221 -11.10 -31.90 -14.61
N GLN A 222 -10.94 -32.81 -15.54
CA GLN A 222 -12.03 -33.32 -16.37
C GLN A 222 -13.08 -34.07 -15.53
N GLU A 223 -12.69 -34.92 -14.61
CA GLU A 223 -13.55 -35.66 -13.70
C GLU A 223 -14.46 -34.76 -12.86
N HIS A 224 -13.93 -33.56 -12.48
CA HIS A 224 -14.69 -32.56 -11.75
C HIS A 224 -15.35 -31.48 -12.63
N GLY A 225 -15.21 -31.59 -13.95
CA GLY A 225 -15.79 -30.67 -14.92
C GLY A 225 -15.20 -29.25 -14.86
N LEU A 226 -13.91 -29.10 -14.49
CA LEU A 226 -13.19 -27.84 -14.48
C LEU A 226 -12.47 -27.58 -15.80
N GLY A 227 -12.45 -26.32 -16.23
CA GLY A 227 -11.67 -25.87 -17.38
C GLY A 227 -10.19 -25.69 -17.02
N HIS A 228 -9.31 -25.89 -18.03
CA HIS A 228 -7.88 -25.60 -17.90
C HIS A 228 -7.45 -24.52 -18.91
N HIS A 229 -6.93 -23.42 -18.41
CA HIS A 229 -6.35 -22.34 -19.18
C HIS A 229 -4.82 -22.35 -19.05
N ARG A 230 -4.11 -22.57 -20.14
CA ARG A 230 -2.64 -22.45 -20.15
C ARG A 230 -2.24 -21.07 -20.64
N ILE A 231 -1.33 -20.42 -19.93
CA ILE A 231 -0.80 -19.14 -20.35
C ILE A 231 -0.14 -19.25 -21.72
N LYS A 232 -0.18 -18.17 -22.49
CA LYS A 232 0.45 -18.14 -23.82
C LYS A 232 1.96 -18.28 -23.67
N PRO A 233 2.62 -19.02 -24.58
CA PRO A 233 4.07 -19.07 -24.63
C PRO A 233 4.65 -17.63 -24.67
N HIS A 234 5.69 -17.39 -23.88
CA HIS A 234 6.36 -16.08 -23.78
C HIS A 234 5.51 -14.92 -23.23
N CYS A 235 4.40 -15.22 -22.55
CA CYS A 235 3.55 -14.23 -21.87
C CYS A 235 3.58 -14.41 -20.33
N PRO A 236 4.73 -14.24 -19.66
CA PRO A 236 4.84 -14.45 -18.20
C PRO A 236 3.98 -13.49 -17.39
N GLU A 237 3.56 -12.35 -17.97
CA GLU A 237 2.65 -11.41 -17.34
C GLU A 237 1.29 -12.01 -16.99
N GLU A 238 0.84 -13.04 -17.73
CA GLU A 238 -0.41 -13.77 -17.44
C GLU A 238 -0.31 -14.49 -16.09
N ASN A 239 0.88 -14.94 -15.66
CA ASN A 239 1.11 -15.59 -14.37
C ASN A 239 1.53 -14.62 -13.24
N GLY A 240 1.58 -13.33 -13.53
CA GLY A 240 2.10 -12.30 -12.62
C GLY A 240 1.38 -12.18 -11.28
N VAL A 241 0.18 -12.77 -11.13
CA VAL A 241 -0.57 -12.80 -9.87
C VAL A 241 0.07 -13.76 -8.90
N ILE A 242 0.26 -15.01 -9.30
CA ILE A 242 0.83 -16.05 -8.44
C ILE A 242 2.33 -15.81 -8.20
N GLU A 243 3.07 -15.39 -9.22
CA GLU A 243 4.48 -15.01 -9.06
C GLU A 243 4.67 -13.93 -7.99
N ARG A 244 3.76 -12.95 -7.95
CA ARG A 244 3.79 -11.91 -6.92
C ARG A 244 3.52 -12.48 -5.54
N SER A 245 2.65 -13.48 -5.40
CA SER A 245 2.38 -14.13 -4.13
C SER A 245 3.60 -14.91 -3.65
N PHE A 246 4.23 -15.68 -4.54
CA PHE A 246 5.44 -16.43 -4.24
C PHE A 246 6.60 -15.53 -3.81
N ARG A 247 6.77 -14.38 -4.47
CA ARG A 247 7.77 -13.41 -4.01
C ARG A 247 7.47 -12.92 -2.60
N THR A 248 6.20 -12.65 -2.28
CA THR A 248 5.81 -12.23 -0.92
C THR A 248 6.08 -13.34 0.10
N LEU A 249 5.78 -14.59 -0.24
CA LEU A 249 6.05 -15.71 0.64
C LEU A 249 7.56 -15.94 0.81
N ARG A 250 8.36 -15.80 -0.26
CA ARG A 250 9.85 -15.86 -0.17
C ARG A 250 10.40 -14.75 0.72
N GLU A 251 9.93 -13.51 0.56
CA GLU A 251 10.32 -12.38 1.42
C GLU A 251 9.96 -12.66 2.90
N ALA A 252 8.83 -13.34 3.16
CA ALA A 252 8.41 -13.72 4.51
C ALA A 252 9.11 -14.98 5.06
N LEU A 253 9.68 -15.80 4.20
CA LEU A 253 10.51 -16.97 4.56
C LEU A 253 11.95 -16.57 4.91
N GLU A 254 12.37 -15.33 4.57
CA GLU A 254 13.70 -14.85 4.92
C GLU A 254 13.89 -14.87 6.46
N GLY A 255 14.86 -15.63 6.93
CA GLY A 255 15.15 -15.81 8.35
C GLY A 255 14.39 -16.95 9.04
N GLU A 256 13.51 -17.66 8.33
CA GLU A 256 12.86 -18.87 8.85
C GLU A 256 13.76 -20.10 8.64
N GLU A 257 13.84 -20.94 9.65
CA GLU A 257 14.61 -22.19 9.58
C GLU A 257 13.73 -23.34 9.10
N LEU A 258 14.02 -23.86 7.89
CA LEU A 258 13.34 -25.00 7.27
C LEU A 258 14.20 -26.28 7.45
N SER A 259 14.37 -26.72 8.67
CA SER A 259 15.29 -27.82 9.01
C SER A 259 14.83 -29.18 8.49
N ASN A 260 13.53 -29.41 8.36
CA ASN A 260 12.96 -30.68 7.87
C ASN A 260 11.54 -30.42 7.31
N LEU A 261 10.96 -31.43 6.65
CA LEU A 261 9.66 -31.35 6.00
C LEU A 261 8.55 -30.83 6.94
N LEU A 262 8.45 -31.42 8.13
CA LEU A 262 7.40 -31.03 9.09
C LEU A 262 7.56 -29.59 9.60
N ALA A 263 8.80 -29.12 9.79
CA ALA A 263 9.07 -27.74 10.15
C ALA A 263 8.67 -26.79 9.00
N ALA A 264 9.03 -27.13 7.76
CA ALA A 264 8.69 -26.37 6.57
C ALA A 264 7.16 -26.27 6.36
N GLU A 265 6.42 -27.38 6.51
CA GLU A 265 4.96 -27.38 6.42
C GLU A 265 4.31 -26.46 7.47
N ARG A 266 4.78 -26.49 8.72
CA ARG A 266 4.27 -25.61 9.79
C ARG A 266 4.54 -24.14 9.49
N VAL A 267 5.74 -23.80 9.03
CA VAL A 267 6.10 -22.44 8.65
C VAL A 267 5.24 -21.98 7.48
N LEU A 268 5.13 -22.76 6.41
CA LEU A 268 4.32 -22.44 5.24
C LEU A 268 2.84 -22.28 5.60
N ALA A 269 2.26 -23.19 6.39
CA ALA A 269 0.88 -23.06 6.84
C ALA A 269 0.62 -21.76 7.64
N ARG A 270 1.58 -21.37 8.51
CA ARG A 270 1.51 -20.09 9.23
C ARG A 270 1.60 -18.90 8.28
N LEU A 271 2.53 -18.92 7.33
CA LEU A 271 2.70 -17.84 6.36
C LEU A 271 1.52 -17.70 5.40
N VAL A 272 0.93 -18.80 4.94
CA VAL A 272 -0.29 -18.77 4.12
C VAL A 272 -1.47 -18.22 4.92
N ARG A 273 -1.60 -18.60 6.20
CA ARG A 273 -2.63 -18.03 7.08
C ARG A 273 -2.46 -16.52 7.22
N TRP A 274 -1.24 -16.06 7.55
CA TRP A 274 -0.92 -14.63 7.59
C TRP A 274 -1.22 -13.93 6.26
N TYR A 275 -0.82 -14.54 5.13
CA TYR A 275 -1.07 -14.00 3.80
C TYR A 275 -2.56 -13.83 3.51
N ASN A 276 -3.38 -14.81 3.87
CA ASN A 276 -4.81 -14.82 3.62
C ASN A 276 -5.59 -13.91 4.58
N GLN A 277 -5.24 -13.87 5.86
CA GLN A 277 -6.07 -13.27 6.92
C GLN A 277 -5.59 -11.90 7.37
N GLU A 278 -4.30 -11.61 7.32
CA GLU A 278 -3.73 -10.42 7.93
C GLU A 278 -3.12 -9.46 6.92
N ARG A 279 -2.50 -10.00 5.86
CA ARG A 279 -1.79 -9.19 4.88
C ARG A 279 -2.75 -8.33 4.06
N LEU A 280 -2.54 -7.01 4.07
CA LEU A 280 -3.34 -6.07 3.29
C LEU A 280 -2.84 -5.99 1.83
N HIS A 281 -3.73 -6.24 0.87
CA HIS A 281 -3.41 -6.21 -0.55
C HIS A 281 -3.85 -4.91 -1.22
N SER A 282 -2.92 -4.18 -1.81
CA SER A 282 -3.21 -2.91 -2.51
C SER A 282 -4.18 -3.09 -3.68
N ALA A 283 -4.12 -4.22 -4.39
CA ALA A 283 -5.05 -4.55 -5.46
C ALA A 283 -6.50 -4.78 -4.97
N LEU A 284 -6.68 -5.14 -3.70
CA LEU A 284 -7.97 -5.36 -3.05
C LEU A 284 -8.44 -4.15 -2.23
N GLY A 285 -7.87 -2.96 -2.45
CA GLY A 285 -8.17 -1.78 -1.64
C GLY A 285 -7.64 -1.89 -0.21
N TYR A 286 -6.51 -2.56 -0.03
CA TYR A 286 -5.90 -2.83 1.28
C TYR A 286 -6.81 -3.66 2.19
N LEU A 287 -7.48 -4.66 1.63
CA LEU A 287 -8.19 -5.69 2.38
C LEU A 287 -7.38 -6.98 2.41
N PRO A 288 -7.52 -7.81 3.46
CA PRO A 288 -7.03 -9.18 3.46
C PRO A 288 -7.75 -10.02 2.39
N PRO A 289 -7.05 -10.97 1.73
CA PRO A 289 -7.64 -11.89 0.76
C PRO A 289 -8.90 -12.60 1.24
N GLU A 290 -8.91 -13.12 2.45
CA GLU A 290 -10.06 -13.86 3.01
C GLU A 290 -11.32 -12.99 3.09
N VAL A 291 -11.20 -11.71 3.42
CA VAL A 291 -12.34 -10.79 3.51
C VAL A 291 -13.04 -10.65 2.15
N VAL A 292 -12.24 -10.58 1.08
CA VAL A 292 -12.74 -10.48 -0.31
C VAL A 292 -13.29 -11.84 -0.79
N TYR A 293 -12.56 -12.93 -0.52
CA TYR A 293 -12.98 -14.28 -0.91
C TYR A 293 -14.32 -14.67 -0.31
N ARG A 294 -14.56 -14.28 0.95
CA ARG A 294 -15.85 -14.51 1.64
C ARG A 294 -16.93 -13.47 1.33
N GLY A 295 -16.74 -12.62 0.32
CA GLY A 295 -17.73 -11.63 -0.13
C GLY A 295 -17.95 -10.44 0.82
N ARG A 296 -17.13 -10.27 1.88
CA ARG A 296 -17.28 -9.19 2.88
C ARG A 296 -16.49 -7.91 2.53
N GLY A 297 -15.96 -7.85 1.31
CA GLY A 297 -15.08 -6.75 0.89
C GLY A 297 -15.78 -5.39 0.90
N GLU A 298 -16.99 -5.28 0.34
CA GLU A 298 -17.71 -3.99 0.28
C GLU A 298 -18.22 -3.55 1.66
N GLU A 299 -18.67 -4.47 2.49
CA GLU A 299 -19.06 -4.19 3.86
C GLU A 299 -17.88 -3.55 4.64
N ARG A 300 -16.69 -4.16 4.53
CA ARG A 300 -15.48 -3.66 5.21
C ARG A 300 -15.06 -2.27 4.70
N LYS A 301 -15.16 -2.04 3.40
CA LYS A 301 -14.89 -0.71 2.80
C LYS A 301 -15.89 0.35 3.31
N GLU A 302 -17.15 -0.02 3.45
CA GLU A 302 -18.18 0.88 3.97
C GLU A 302 -17.95 1.21 5.44
N GLN A 303 -17.61 0.22 6.28
CA GLN A 303 -17.22 0.44 7.68
C GLN A 303 -16.06 1.44 7.78
N ARG A 304 -15.02 1.28 6.96
CA ARG A 304 -13.89 2.21 6.90
C ARG A 304 -14.32 3.62 6.48
N ARG A 305 -15.20 3.76 5.48
CA ARG A 305 -15.76 5.06 5.06
C ARG A 305 -16.49 5.75 6.21
N ARG A 306 -17.32 5.02 6.95
CA ARG A 306 -18.05 5.54 8.11
C ARG A 306 -17.10 6.02 9.22
N LYS A 307 -16.09 5.23 9.57
CA LYS A 307 -15.07 5.62 10.56
C LYS A 307 -14.34 6.91 10.16
N LEU A 308 -13.92 7.02 8.90
CA LEU A 308 -13.26 8.21 8.37
C LEU A 308 -14.18 9.45 8.39
N ALA A 309 -15.46 9.30 8.06
CA ALA A 309 -16.45 10.38 8.09
C ALA A 309 -16.70 10.86 9.53
N GLN A 310 -16.89 9.95 10.48
CA GLN A 310 -17.05 10.27 11.91
C GLN A 310 -15.84 11.01 12.47
N ALA A 311 -14.63 10.50 12.18
CA ALA A 311 -13.40 11.16 12.62
C ALA A 311 -13.23 12.55 12.00
N ARG A 312 -13.64 12.75 10.73
CA ARG A 312 -13.65 14.06 10.08
C ARG A 312 -14.61 15.04 10.77
N HIS A 313 -15.80 14.58 11.15
CA HIS A 313 -16.78 15.40 11.87
C HIS A 313 -16.23 15.81 13.25
N ARG A 314 -15.72 14.87 14.03
CA ARG A 314 -15.08 15.13 15.33
C ARG A 314 -13.94 16.16 15.25
N ARG A 315 -13.08 16.06 14.22
CA ARG A 315 -12.00 17.05 14.01
C ARG A 315 -12.55 18.45 13.76
N ARG A 316 -13.58 18.55 12.90
CA ARG A 316 -14.22 19.84 12.63
C ARG A 316 -14.76 20.48 13.88
N GLU A 317 -15.48 19.73 14.71
CA GLU A 317 -16.05 20.24 15.96
C GLU A 317 -14.95 20.70 16.93
N LYS A 318 -13.93 19.87 17.17
CA LYS A 318 -12.83 20.23 18.06
C LYS A 318 -12.05 21.45 17.56
N ASN A 319 -11.70 21.50 16.27
CA ASN A 319 -10.91 22.59 15.72
C ASN A 319 -11.70 23.92 15.67
N LEU A 320 -13.01 23.89 15.40
CA LEU A 320 -13.86 25.08 15.45
C LEU A 320 -14.10 25.54 16.90
N GLY A 321 -14.28 24.61 17.83
CA GLY A 321 -14.39 24.93 19.26
C GLY A 321 -13.15 25.62 19.81
N LEU A 322 -11.96 25.20 19.39
CA LEU A 322 -10.70 25.85 19.74
C LEU A 322 -10.60 27.28 19.17
N GLN A 323 -11.14 27.53 17.98
CA GLN A 323 -11.17 28.91 17.39
C GLN A 323 -12.09 29.83 18.18
N GLN A 324 -13.25 29.36 18.66
CA GLN A 324 -14.18 30.16 19.45
C GLN A 324 -13.63 30.51 20.83
N GLY A 325 -12.83 29.63 21.43
CA GLY A 325 -12.15 29.88 22.71
C GLY A 325 -10.94 30.81 22.66
N SER A 326 -10.43 31.10 21.45
CA SER A 326 -9.25 31.97 21.25
C SER A 326 -9.60 33.38 20.78
N LEU A 327 -10.86 33.74 20.61
CA LEU A 327 -11.27 35.13 20.35
C LEU A 327 -11.10 35.93 21.64
N PRO A 328 -10.29 37.01 21.66
CA PRO A 328 -10.21 37.87 22.84
C PRO A 328 -11.61 38.46 23.05
N PHE A 329 -12.09 38.36 24.30
CA PHE A 329 -13.30 38.99 24.74
C PHE A 329 -13.12 40.52 24.59
N VAL A 330 -13.65 41.11 23.53
CA VAL A 330 -13.76 42.58 23.44
C VAL A 330 -14.81 43.00 24.46
N ALA A 331 -14.35 43.46 25.61
CA ALA A 331 -15.21 44.13 26.53
C ALA A 331 -15.84 45.34 25.81
N GLU A 332 -17.17 45.31 25.66
CA GLU A 332 -17.93 46.51 25.27
C GLU A 332 -17.70 47.55 26.34
N GLU A 333 -16.89 48.55 26.05
CA GLU A 333 -16.87 49.80 26.81
C GLU A 333 -18.26 50.45 26.70
N THR A 334 -19.03 50.37 27.78
CA THR A 334 -20.23 51.16 27.99
C THR A 334 -19.84 52.64 27.90
N VAL A 335 -20.06 53.24 26.74
CA VAL A 335 -20.01 54.71 26.59
C VAL A 335 -21.17 55.25 27.44
N ALA A 336 -20.87 55.74 28.64
CA ALA A 336 -21.76 56.62 29.40
C ALA A 336 -21.76 57.97 28.68
N ASN A 337 -22.93 58.32 28.15
CA ASN A 337 -23.17 59.64 27.60
C ASN A 337 -23.61 60.59 28.73
N PRO A 338 -23.13 61.82 28.75
CA PRO A 338 -23.46 62.84 29.78
C PRO A 338 -24.89 63.40 29.67
#